data_9d3faa82278e3bcffba3bda1ad51948b
#
_entry.id   9d3faa82278e3bcffba3bda1ad51948b
#
_cell.length_a   1.000
_cell.length_b   1.000
_cell.length_c   1.000
_cell.angle_alpha   90.00
_cell.angle_beta   90.00
_cell.angle_gamma   90.00
#
_symmetry.space_group_name_H-M   'P 1'
#
loop_
_entity.id
_entity.type
_entity.pdbx_description
1 polymer ?
#
loop_
_entity_poly.entity_id
_entity_poly.type
_entity_poly.pdbx_seq_one_letter_code
_entity_poly.pdbx_strand_id
1 'polypeptide(L)'
;MCRELGNGRSGTVYLAYHVELEEYRAVKIVPKSLADYDTFRKEALFLKTLRHPGIPIVYDVEEDTGYSYLIEEYLEGESLYALVKRLGSLSVKAAADLGIQICRIIQFMNSAENPILYLDLQPKNLLVCNGVLRLTDFDHAQYASDAAAFGERYGTIGFAAPEQYTGEPLDCRTDVYAIGALLYFMSRGDAPGSVPEYRNEPEYRMFDRIIRGCMEKEKEARYQSADELQETLQELQNQLKEQAAESRIVVFAGAAAGIGTTHAALGMSHFL
;
A
#
# COMPACT_ATOMS: atom_id res chain seq x y z
N MET A 1 -15.39 18.09 -17.66
CA MET A 1 -15.65 16.92 -16.79
C MET A 1 -16.15 15.77 -17.63
N CYS A 2 -15.62 14.55 -17.44
CA CYS A 2 -15.99 13.37 -18.23
C CYS A 2 -16.87 12.39 -17.41
N ARG A 3 -16.43 12.00 -16.23
CA ARG A 3 -17.19 11.10 -15.33
C ARG A 3 -16.72 11.26 -13.89
N GLU A 4 -17.57 10.87 -12.94
CA GLU A 4 -17.20 10.73 -11.53
C GLU A 4 -16.28 9.52 -11.35
N LEU A 5 -15.19 9.70 -10.59
CA LEU A 5 -14.25 8.66 -10.19
C LEU A 5 -14.54 8.13 -8.80
N GLY A 6 -14.99 9.01 -7.91
CA GLY A 6 -15.33 8.68 -6.54
C GLY A 6 -15.97 9.84 -5.82
N ASN A 7 -16.72 9.50 -4.76
CA ASN A 7 -17.33 10.47 -3.85
C ASN A 7 -16.95 10.08 -2.43
N GLY A 8 -16.30 10.97 -1.73
CA GLY A 8 -15.82 10.79 -0.38
C GLY A 8 -16.34 11.87 0.56
N ARG A 9 -15.97 11.76 1.84
CA ARG A 9 -16.34 12.71 2.88
C ARG A 9 -15.81 14.11 2.59
N SER A 10 -14.63 14.22 2.03
CA SER A 10 -13.92 15.47 1.75
C SER A 10 -14.22 16.06 0.37
N GLY A 11 -15.07 15.43 -0.45
CA GLY A 11 -15.43 15.94 -1.77
C GLY A 11 -15.64 14.85 -2.80
N THR A 12 -15.88 15.27 -4.04
CA THR A 12 -16.09 14.37 -5.18
C THR A 12 -14.95 14.52 -6.18
N VAL A 13 -14.41 13.38 -6.61
CA VAL A 13 -13.33 13.32 -7.61
C VAL A 13 -13.92 13.00 -8.98
N TYR A 14 -13.56 13.80 -9.96
CA TYR A 14 -13.98 13.65 -11.35
C TYR A 14 -12.79 13.39 -12.29
N LEU A 15 -13.02 12.57 -13.30
CA LEU A 15 -12.17 12.54 -14.48
C LEU A 15 -12.46 13.77 -15.32
N ALA A 16 -11.44 14.56 -15.60
CA ALA A 16 -11.52 15.72 -16.48
C ALA A 16 -10.53 15.57 -17.64
N TYR A 17 -10.83 16.19 -18.78
CA TYR A 17 -9.95 16.24 -19.93
C TYR A 17 -9.42 17.67 -20.09
N HIS A 18 -8.09 17.82 -20.07
CA HIS A 18 -7.41 19.09 -20.32
C HIS A 18 -7.28 19.28 -21.83
N VAL A 19 -8.05 20.20 -22.37
CA VAL A 19 -8.22 20.35 -23.82
C VAL A 19 -6.93 20.74 -24.54
N GLU A 20 -6.16 21.66 -23.96
CA GLU A 20 -4.93 22.17 -24.58
C GLU A 20 -3.75 21.19 -24.51
N LEU A 21 -3.68 20.40 -23.45
CA LEU A 21 -2.62 19.40 -23.27
C LEU A 21 -3.02 18.01 -23.78
N GLU A 22 -4.29 17.85 -24.18
CA GLU A 22 -4.85 16.57 -24.66
C GLU A 22 -4.65 15.42 -23.66
N GLU A 23 -4.77 15.71 -22.35
CA GLU A 23 -4.51 14.74 -21.28
C GLU A 23 -5.65 14.67 -20.28
N TYR A 24 -5.80 13.49 -19.65
CA TYR A 24 -6.72 13.32 -18.53
C TYR A 24 -6.12 13.79 -17.21
N ARG A 25 -6.98 14.33 -16.34
CA ARG A 25 -6.67 14.77 -14.98
C ARG A 25 -7.74 14.24 -14.03
N ALA A 26 -7.35 14.00 -12.78
CA ALA A 26 -8.30 13.86 -11.68
C ALA A 26 -8.53 15.25 -11.08
N VAL A 27 -9.79 15.59 -10.80
CA VAL A 27 -10.16 16.86 -10.20
C VAL A 27 -11.03 16.59 -8.99
N LYS A 28 -10.48 16.80 -7.79
CA LYS A 28 -11.22 16.74 -6.53
C LYS A 28 -11.90 18.08 -6.30
N ILE A 29 -13.22 18.06 -6.13
CA ILE A 29 -14.06 19.24 -5.91
C ILE A 29 -14.57 19.23 -4.48
N VAL A 30 -14.25 20.26 -3.73
CA VAL A 30 -14.62 20.39 -2.32
C VAL A 30 -15.48 21.66 -2.15
N PRO A 31 -16.75 21.56 -1.70
CA PRO A 31 -17.55 22.72 -1.37
C PRO A 31 -16.96 23.52 -0.20
N LYS A 32 -16.82 24.84 -0.35
CA LYS A 32 -16.32 25.73 0.72
C LYS A 32 -17.22 25.81 1.96
N SER A 33 -18.46 25.33 1.85
CA SER A 33 -19.40 25.23 2.98
C SER A 33 -19.16 24.03 3.89
N LEU A 34 -18.31 23.07 3.48
CA LEU A 34 -17.91 21.95 4.33
C LEU A 34 -16.85 22.42 5.33
N ALA A 35 -16.94 21.89 6.57
CA ALA A 35 -15.96 22.15 7.64
C ALA A 35 -14.53 21.69 7.30
N ASP A 36 -14.37 20.97 6.20
CA ASP A 36 -13.13 20.30 5.77
C ASP A 36 -12.25 21.14 4.82
N TYR A 37 -12.48 22.46 4.70
CA TYR A 37 -11.64 23.32 3.87
C TYR A 37 -10.16 23.34 4.33
N ASP A 38 -9.93 23.32 5.63
CA ASP A 38 -8.58 23.27 6.18
C ASP A 38 -7.90 21.94 5.87
N THR A 39 -8.66 20.84 5.86
CA THR A 39 -8.17 19.51 5.45
C THR A 39 -7.75 19.50 3.97
N PHE A 40 -8.59 20.06 3.09
CA PHE A 40 -8.27 20.23 1.68
C PHE A 40 -6.98 21.02 1.45
N ARG A 41 -6.78 22.13 2.16
CA ARG A 41 -5.54 22.93 2.04
C ARG A 41 -4.32 22.15 2.52
N LYS A 42 -4.44 21.37 3.60
CA LYS A 42 -3.34 20.53 4.10
C LYS A 42 -2.98 19.46 3.07
N GLU A 43 -3.97 18.75 2.51
CA GLU A 43 -3.77 17.76 1.47
C GLU A 43 -3.01 18.34 0.28
N ALA A 44 -3.47 19.47 -0.27
CA ALA A 44 -2.83 20.15 -1.38
C ALA A 44 -1.37 20.54 -1.05
N LEU A 45 -1.09 21.00 0.17
CA LEU A 45 0.26 21.35 0.62
C LEU A 45 1.16 20.12 0.72
N PHE A 46 0.69 19.00 1.26
CA PHE A 46 1.45 17.75 1.30
C PHE A 46 1.82 17.29 -0.11
N LEU A 47 0.83 17.14 -0.97
CA LEU A 47 1.01 16.66 -2.34
C LEU A 47 1.92 17.59 -3.17
N LYS A 48 1.89 18.90 -2.93
CA LYS A 48 2.79 19.84 -3.58
C LYS A 48 4.26 19.59 -3.26
N THR A 49 4.57 19.17 -2.03
CA THR A 49 5.94 18.96 -1.55
C THR A 49 6.44 17.55 -1.79
N LEU A 50 5.54 16.57 -1.86
CA LEU A 50 5.89 15.17 -2.04
C LEU A 50 6.12 14.84 -3.53
N ARG A 51 7.33 14.42 -3.88
CA ARG A 51 7.71 13.98 -5.23
C ARG A 51 8.23 12.56 -5.18
N HIS A 52 7.32 11.62 -5.37
CA HIS A 52 7.61 10.18 -5.35
C HIS A 52 6.77 9.45 -6.42
N PRO A 53 7.32 8.44 -7.14
CA PRO A 53 6.56 7.71 -8.17
C PRO A 53 5.26 7.07 -7.68
N GLY A 54 5.15 6.77 -6.39
CA GLY A 54 3.95 6.20 -5.75
C GLY A 54 2.93 7.25 -5.29
N ILE A 55 3.16 8.55 -5.50
CA ILE A 55 2.28 9.65 -5.07
C ILE A 55 1.84 10.45 -6.31
N PRO A 56 0.56 10.82 -6.46
CA PRO A 56 0.10 11.60 -7.61
C PRO A 56 0.72 13.00 -7.64
N ILE A 57 0.96 13.50 -8.85
CA ILE A 57 1.45 14.86 -9.06
C ILE A 57 0.26 15.81 -8.95
N VAL A 58 0.38 16.85 -8.13
CA VAL A 58 -0.54 17.99 -8.16
C VAL A 58 -0.08 18.96 -9.23
N TYR A 59 -0.98 19.28 -10.14
CA TYR A 59 -0.75 20.24 -11.21
C TYR A 59 -1.17 21.64 -10.80
N ASP A 60 -2.35 21.76 -10.18
CA ASP A 60 -2.89 23.08 -9.80
C ASP A 60 -3.92 22.98 -8.66
N VAL A 61 -4.16 24.11 -8.02
CA VAL A 61 -5.22 24.32 -7.03
C VAL A 61 -5.98 25.58 -7.41
N GLU A 62 -7.25 25.43 -7.73
CA GLU A 62 -8.13 26.50 -8.15
C GLU A 62 -9.26 26.71 -7.18
N GLU A 63 -9.82 27.92 -7.14
CA GLU A 63 -10.93 28.25 -6.27
C GLU A 63 -11.93 29.20 -6.97
N ASP A 64 -13.22 28.98 -6.70
CA ASP A 64 -14.27 29.94 -7.00
C ASP A 64 -15.03 30.36 -5.74
N THR A 65 -16.19 30.99 -5.88
CA THR A 65 -17.01 31.46 -4.76
C THR A 65 -17.60 30.34 -3.91
N GLY A 66 -17.78 29.13 -4.47
CA GLY A 66 -18.48 28.01 -3.82
C GLY A 66 -17.62 26.78 -3.60
N TYR A 67 -16.55 26.63 -4.37
CA TYR A 67 -15.78 25.39 -4.41
C TYR A 67 -14.27 25.65 -4.46
N SER A 68 -13.52 24.64 -4.01
CA SER A 68 -12.08 24.51 -4.23
C SER A 68 -11.81 23.26 -5.07
N TYR A 69 -10.80 23.34 -5.93
CA TYR A 69 -10.46 22.31 -6.91
C TYR A 69 -9.02 21.91 -6.76
N LEU A 70 -8.75 20.63 -6.52
CA LEU A 70 -7.41 20.05 -6.59
C LEU A 70 -7.28 19.31 -7.93
N ILE A 71 -6.37 19.78 -8.78
CA ILE A 71 -6.12 19.21 -10.09
C ILE A 71 -4.85 18.36 -10.02
N GLU A 72 -5.02 17.06 -10.17
CA GLU A 72 -3.95 16.09 -9.98
C GLU A 72 -3.84 15.09 -11.12
N GLU A 73 -2.76 14.32 -11.12
CA GLU A 73 -2.50 13.24 -12.05
C GLU A 73 -3.66 12.23 -12.02
N TYR A 74 -4.22 11.94 -13.19
CA TYR A 74 -5.16 10.83 -13.31
C TYR A 74 -4.41 9.52 -13.31
N LEU A 75 -4.72 8.67 -12.33
CA LEU A 75 -4.11 7.36 -12.16
C LEU A 75 -5.02 6.31 -12.82
N GLU A 76 -4.58 5.76 -13.95
CA GLU A 76 -5.28 4.67 -14.59
C GLU A 76 -4.89 3.35 -13.96
N GLY A 77 -5.76 2.81 -13.12
CA GLY A 77 -5.50 1.60 -12.36
C GLY A 77 -6.73 1.04 -11.67
N GLU A 78 -6.55 -0.13 -11.06
CA GLU A 78 -7.55 -0.81 -10.23
C GLU A 78 -7.19 -0.61 -8.76
N SER A 79 -8.18 -0.33 -7.89
CA SER A 79 -7.89 -0.28 -6.46
C SER A 79 -7.43 -1.63 -5.94
N LEU A 80 -6.51 -1.63 -4.96
CA LEU A 80 -6.05 -2.86 -4.30
C LEU A 80 -7.24 -3.65 -3.71
N TYR A 81 -8.29 -2.94 -3.27
CA TYR A 81 -9.53 -3.58 -2.84
C TYR A 81 -10.18 -4.38 -3.96
N ALA A 82 -10.42 -3.77 -5.12
CA ALA A 82 -11.05 -4.41 -6.26
C ALA A 82 -10.19 -5.57 -6.80
N LEU A 83 -8.87 -5.36 -6.91
CA LEU A 83 -7.92 -6.38 -7.33
C LEU A 83 -8.00 -7.63 -6.44
N VAL A 84 -7.91 -7.47 -5.11
CA VAL A 84 -7.96 -8.58 -4.17
C VAL A 84 -9.33 -9.25 -4.17
N LYS A 85 -10.42 -8.48 -4.21
CA LYS A 85 -11.79 -9.06 -4.27
C LYS A 85 -12.03 -9.84 -5.56
N ARG A 86 -11.45 -9.42 -6.67
CA ARG A 86 -11.55 -10.13 -7.96
C ARG A 86 -10.73 -11.43 -7.97
N LEU A 87 -9.54 -11.44 -7.32
CA LEU A 87 -8.64 -12.59 -7.28
C LEU A 87 -8.89 -13.54 -6.09
N GLY A 88 -9.64 -13.08 -5.07
CA GLY A 88 -9.84 -13.76 -3.79
C GLY A 88 -8.71 -13.51 -2.81
N SER A 89 -7.46 -13.68 -3.23
CA SER A 89 -6.25 -13.34 -2.47
C SER A 89 -5.05 -13.24 -3.40
N LEU A 90 -3.96 -12.68 -2.92
CA LEU A 90 -2.67 -12.66 -3.62
C LEU A 90 -1.74 -13.74 -3.06
N SER A 91 -0.81 -14.21 -3.89
CA SER A 91 0.29 -15.05 -3.41
C SER A 91 1.19 -14.27 -2.43
N VAL A 92 1.89 -14.98 -1.55
CA VAL A 92 2.85 -14.37 -0.60
C VAL A 92 3.86 -13.48 -1.35
N LYS A 93 4.37 -13.96 -2.49
CA LYS A 93 5.29 -13.19 -3.32
C LYS A 93 4.68 -11.86 -3.79
N ALA A 94 3.47 -11.90 -4.39
CA ALA A 94 2.81 -10.70 -4.89
C ALA A 94 2.45 -9.72 -3.77
N ALA A 95 1.98 -10.23 -2.61
CA ALA A 95 1.69 -9.41 -1.44
C ALA A 95 2.97 -8.75 -0.87
N ALA A 96 4.09 -9.48 -0.82
CA ALA A 96 5.38 -8.93 -0.40
C ALA A 96 5.91 -7.88 -1.40
N ASP A 97 5.77 -8.11 -2.72
CA ASP A 97 6.16 -7.15 -3.75
C ASP A 97 5.41 -5.81 -3.60
N LEU A 98 4.09 -5.86 -3.36
CA LEU A 98 3.28 -4.66 -3.10
C LEU A 98 3.59 -4.06 -1.73
N GLY A 99 3.80 -4.88 -0.71
CA GLY A 99 4.20 -4.43 0.63
C GLY A 99 5.49 -3.60 0.63
N ILE A 100 6.51 -4.05 -0.11
CA ILE A 100 7.75 -3.30 -0.29
C ILE A 100 7.50 -1.94 -0.97
N GLN A 101 6.61 -1.88 -1.96
CA GLN A 101 6.27 -0.62 -2.61
C GLN A 101 5.56 0.34 -1.63
N ILE A 102 4.65 -0.17 -0.79
CA ILE A 102 4.00 0.63 0.27
C ILE A 102 5.05 1.14 1.25
N CYS A 103 5.94 0.28 1.74
CA CYS A 103 7.00 0.68 2.67
C CYS A 103 7.85 1.83 2.10
N ARG A 104 8.23 1.78 0.81
CA ARG A 104 9.01 2.85 0.15
C ARG A 104 8.28 4.19 0.12
N ILE A 105 6.97 4.18 -0.13
CA ILE A 105 6.17 5.41 -0.13
C ILE A 105 6.12 5.98 1.29
N ILE A 106 5.80 5.16 2.28
CA ILE A 106 5.69 5.58 3.69
C ILE A 106 7.05 6.04 4.23
N GLN A 107 8.12 5.31 3.95
CA GLN A 107 9.49 5.72 4.32
C GLN A 107 9.84 7.10 3.72
N PHE A 108 9.52 7.32 2.45
CA PHE A 108 9.75 8.61 1.80
C PHE A 108 9.00 9.74 2.53
N MET A 109 7.74 9.52 2.93
CA MET A 109 6.96 10.50 3.68
C MET A 109 7.51 10.74 5.10
N ASN A 110 7.90 9.67 5.79
CA ASN A 110 8.47 9.76 7.14
C ASN A 110 9.88 10.38 7.15
N SER A 111 10.61 10.33 6.04
CA SER A 111 11.97 10.88 5.91
C SER A 111 12.00 12.32 5.41
N ALA A 112 10.83 12.96 5.21
CA ALA A 112 10.77 14.37 4.83
C ALA A 112 11.34 15.28 5.95
N GLU A 113 11.75 16.49 5.61
CA GLU A 113 12.23 17.49 6.59
C GLU A 113 11.23 17.70 7.74
N ASN A 114 9.94 17.71 7.40
CA ASN A 114 8.83 17.61 8.35
C ASN A 114 8.15 16.25 8.13
N PRO A 115 8.43 15.22 8.93
CA PRO A 115 7.90 13.88 8.74
C PRO A 115 6.38 13.87 8.69
N ILE A 116 5.84 13.15 7.71
CA ILE A 116 4.39 13.03 7.47
C ILE A 116 3.97 11.60 7.76
N LEU A 117 2.91 11.44 8.55
CA LEU A 117 2.19 10.19 8.78
C LEU A 117 0.99 10.15 7.85
N TYR A 118 0.72 9.00 7.23
CA TYR A 118 -0.39 8.88 6.29
C TYR A 118 -1.74 8.59 6.97
N LEU A 119 -1.76 7.71 7.96
CA LEU A 119 -2.83 7.42 8.92
C LEU A 119 -4.13 6.80 8.37
N ASP A 120 -4.30 6.66 7.05
CA ASP A 120 -5.47 5.98 6.45
C ASP A 120 -5.06 4.98 5.36
N LEU A 121 -4.04 4.16 5.66
CA LEU A 121 -3.65 3.07 4.77
C LEU A 121 -4.75 2.00 4.75
N GLN A 122 -5.52 2.00 3.65
CA GLN A 122 -6.56 1.03 3.38
C GLN A 122 -6.57 0.62 1.91
N PRO A 123 -7.13 -0.56 1.55
CA PRO A 123 -7.05 -1.05 0.17
C PRO A 123 -7.73 -0.18 -0.88
N LYS A 124 -8.65 0.70 -0.49
CA LYS A 124 -9.32 1.62 -1.42
C LYS A 124 -8.46 2.82 -1.79
N ASN A 125 -7.54 3.21 -0.90
CA ASN A 125 -6.63 4.35 -1.09
C ASN A 125 -5.34 3.95 -1.83
N LEU A 126 -5.24 2.73 -2.33
CA LEU A 126 -4.11 2.19 -3.06
C LEU A 126 -4.58 1.75 -4.45
N LEU A 127 -4.01 2.33 -5.50
CA LEU A 127 -4.24 1.94 -6.88
C LEU A 127 -3.07 1.14 -7.42
N VAL A 128 -3.35 0.07 -8.14
CA VAL A 128 -2.34 -0.73 -8.85
C VAL A 128 -2.42 -0.36 -10.33
N CYS A 129 -1.41 0.39 -10.78
CA CYS A 129 -1.29 0.93 -12.14
C CYS A 129 -0.16 0.18 -12.86
N ASN A 130 -0.47 -0.78 -13.71
CA ASN A 130 0.53 -1.59 -14.43
C ASN A 130 1.59 -2.22 -13.50
N GLY A 131 1.18 -2.74 -12.35
CA GLY A 131 2.08 -3.36 -11.35
C GLY A 131 2.80 -2.37 -10.43
N VAL A 132 2.63 -1.06 -10.63
CA VAL A 132 3.13 -0.01 -9.75
C VAL A 132 2.01 0.44 -8.81
N LEU A 133 2.32 0.44 -7.51
CA LEU A 133 1.36 0.88 -6.49
C LEU A 133 1.43 2.40 -6.34
N ARG A 134 0.26 3.02 -6.32
CA ARG A 134 0.06 4.46 -6.19
C ARG A 134 -0.86 4.73 -5.00
N LEU A 135 -0.43 5.63 -4.12
CA LEU A 135 -1.20 6.06 -2.95
C LEU A 135 -2.09 7.26 -3.34
N THR A 136 -3.33 7.26 -2.90
CA THR A 136 -4.31 8.34 -3.15
C THR A 136 -4.97 8.75 -1.84
N ASP A 137 -5.65 9.89 -1.83
CA ASP A 137 -6.42 10.38 -0.68
C ASP A 137 -5.56 10.67 0.56
N PHE A 138 -5.10 11.91 0.67
CA PHE A 138 -4.24 12.39 1.76
C PHE A 138 -5.02 13.17 2.83
N ASP A 139 -6.34 13.02 2.90
CA ASP A 139 -7.21 13.77 3.82
C ASP A 139 -6.84 13.60 5.29
N HIS A 140 -6.34 12.41 5.65
CA HIS A 140 -5.95 12.07 7.02
C HIS A 140 -4.45 12.22 7.30
N ALA A 141 -3.66 12.57 6.28
CA ALA A 141 -2.23 12.76 6.46
C ALA A 141 -1.93 13.94 7.39
N GLN A 142 -0.94 13.79 8.27
CA GLN A 142 -0.55 14.82 9.24
C GLN A 142 0.97 14.87 9.39
N TYR A 143 1.48 16.03 9.76
CA TYR A 143 2.85 16.09 10.26
C TYR A 143 2.97 15.31 11.57
N ALA A 144 4.06 14.59 11.75
CA ALA A 144 4.29 13.81 12.96
C ALA A 144 4.29 14.69 14.23
N SER A 145 4.72 15.96 14.11
CA SER A 145 4.63 16.95 15.19
C SER A 145 3.19 17.21 15.65
N ASP A 146 2.24 17.24 14.71
CA ASP A 146 0.83 17.52 14.98
C ASP A 146 0.10 16.27 15.49
N ALA A 147 0.46 15.12 14.96
CA ALA A 147 -0.10 13.83 15.33
C ALA A 147 0.27 13.37 16.75
N ALA A 148 1.32 13.94 17.34
CA ALA A 148 1.68 13.75 18.74
C ALA A 148 0.75 14.50 19.71
N ALA A 149 -0.04 15.47 19.23
CA ALA A 149 -1.08 16.12 20.01
C ALA A 149 -2.38 15.30 19.92
N PHE A 150 -3.13 15.22 21.04
CA PHE A 150 -4.41 14.49 21.11
C PHE A 150 -5.37 14.96 20.01
N GLY A 151 -5.60 14.10 19.03
CA GLY A 151 -6.44 14.39 17.86
C GLY A 151 -7.78 13.67 17.87
N GLU A 152 -8.61 13.98 16.88
CA GLU A 152 -9.85 13.27 16.63
C GLU A 152 -9.58 11.78 16.37
N ARG A 153 -10.48 10.93 16.89
CA ARG A 153 -10.43 9.49 16.67
C ARG A 153 -10.92 9.18 15.27
N TYR A 154 -10.04 8.71 14.42
CA TYR A 154 -10.41 8.26 13.07
C TYR A 154 -9.52 7.11 12.63
N GLY A 155 -10.07 6.33 11.73
CA GLY A 155 -9.37 5.22 11.12
C GLY A 155 -10.33 4.23 10.49
N THR A 156 -9.88 3.55 9.47
CA THR A 156 -10.68 2.53 8.78
C THR A 156 -10.66 1.23 9.59
N ILE A 157 -11.86 0.78 10.00
CA ILE A 157 -12.01 -0.46 10.80
C ILE A 157 -11.29 -1.62 10.12
N GLY A 158 -10.48 -2.34 10.89
CA GLY A 158 -9.66 -3.46 10.43
C GLY A 158 -8.29 -3.06 9.88
N PHE A 159 -8.03 -1.77 9.61
CA PHE A 159 -6.74 -1.29 9.10
C PHE A 159 -6.07 -0.29 10.06
N ALA A 160 -6.85 0.50 10.77
CA ALA A 160 -6.33 1.49 11.71
C ALA A 160 -5.74 0.85 12.96
N ALA A 161 -4.63 1.39 13.42
CA ALA A 161 -3.93 0.95 14.62
C ALA A 161 -4.74 1.25 15.90
N PRO A 162 -4.56 0.46 16.98
CA PRO A 162 -5.29 0.66 18.24
C PRO A 162 -5.18 2.08 18.81
N GLU A 163 -4.01 2.69 18.73
CA GLU A 163 -3.74 4.04 19.23
C GLU A 163 -4.55 5.12 18.50
N GLN A 164 -4.99 4.89 17.26
CA GLN A 164 -5.87 5.82 16.54
C GLN A 164 -7.27 5.92 17.18
N TYR A 165 -7.66 4.90 17.96
CA TYR A 165 -8.95 4.89 18.65
C TYR A 165 -8.85 5.28 20.13
N THR A 166 -7.68 5.18 20.75
CA THR A 166 -7.48 5.47 22.17
C THR A 166 -7.10 6.92 22.45
N GLY A 167 -6.64 7.66 21.42
CA GLY A 167 -6.16 9.04 21.55
C GLY A 167 -4.73 9.10 22.10
N GLU A 168 -3.97 8.01 22.02
CA GLU A 168 -2.54 8.01 22.29
C GLU A 168 -1.78 8.75 21.19
N PRO A 169 -0.57 9.26 21.47
CA PRO A 169 0.27 9.91 20.46
C PRO A 169 0.54 8.97 19.28
N LEU A 170 0.37 9.47 18.05
CA LEU A 170 0.64 8.73 16.83
C LEU A 170 2.08 8.97 16.38
N ASP A 171 2.70 7.94 15.78
CA ASP A 171 4.03 8.02 15.18
C ASP A 171 4.13 7.09 13.96
N CYS A 172 5.32 6.99 13.34
CA CYS A 172 5.51 6.18 12.13
C CYS A 172 5.10 4.70 12.28
N ARG A 173 5.08 4.16 13.49
CA ARG A 173 4.66 2.79 13.78
C ARG A 173 3.14 2.59 13.67
N THR A 174 2.38 3.68 13.64
CA THR A 174 0.95 3.66 13.34
C THR A 174 0.71 3.23 11.88
N ASP A 175 1.48 3.79 10.94
CA ASP A 175 1.43 3.37 9.54
C ASP A 175 1.99 1.94 9.35
N VAL A 176 2.98 1.52 10.13
CA VAL A 176 3.49 0.14 10.14
C VAL A 176 2.40 -0.87 10.47
N TYR A 177 1.56 -0.59 11.47
CA TYR A 177 0.40 -1.44 11.78
C TYR A 177 -0.53 -1.59 10.58
N ALA A 178 -0.87 -0.48 9.94
CA ALA A 178 -1.75 -0.47 8.77
C ALA A 178 -1.14 -1.22 7.57
N ILE A 179 0.19 -1.16 7.37
CA ILE A 179 0.88 -1.99 6.37
C ILE A 179 0.69 -3.48 6.69
N GLY A 180 0.84 -3.89 7.95
CA GLY A 180 0.57 -5.26 8.39
C GLY A 180 -0.86 -5.71 8.08
N ALA A 181 -1.85 -4.86 8.35
CA ALA A 181 -3.26 -5.13 8.03
C ALA A 181 -3.50 -5.24 6.51
N LEU A 182 -2.79 -4.45 5.70
CA LEU A 182 -2.83 -4.58 4.24
C LEU A 182 -2.19 -5.89 3.74
N LEU A 183 -1.06 -6.30 4.31
CA LEU A 183 -0.42 -7.59 4.00
C LEU A 183 -1.37 -8.75 4.34
N TYR A 184 -2.05 -8.67 5.48
CA TYR A 184 -3.08 -9.63 5.87
C TYR A 184 -4.21 -9.65 4.82
N PHE A 185 -4.80 -8.49 4.52
CA PHE A 185 -5.87 -8.37 3.53
C PHE A 185 -5.47 -8.95 2.17
N MET A 186 -4.29 -8.61 1.67
CA MET A 186 -3.79 -9.11 0.39
C MET A 186 -3.70 -10.64 0.35
N SER A 187 -3.27 -11.26 1.44
CA SER A 187 -3.05 -12.70 1.51
C SER A 187 -4.30 -13.51 1.91
N ARG A 188 -5.34 -12.87 2.46
CA ARG A 188 -6.56 -13.55 2.96
C ARG A 188 -7.83 -13.17 2.19
N GLY A 189 -7.85 -12.03 1.50
CA GLY A 189 -9.02 -11.51 0.80
C GLY A 189 -9.95 -10.66 1.65
N ASP A 190 -9.79 -10.68 2.98
CA ASP A 190 -10.61 -9.94 3.93
C ASP A 190 -9.75 -9.17 4.94
N ALA A 191 -10.31 -8.07 5.46
CA ALA A 191 -9.67 -7.29 6.50
C ALA A 191 -9.45 -8.15 7.77
N PRO A 192 -8.37 -7.92 8.54
CA PRO A 192 -8.19 -8.60 9.81
C PRO A 192 -9.35 -8.32 10.76
N GLY A 193 -9.86 -9.37 11.40
CA GLY A 193 -10.83 -9.25 12.50
C GLY A 193 -10.17 -8.77 13.79
N SER A 194 -10.95 -8.72 14.88
CA SER A 194 -10.42 -8.39 16.22
C SER A 194 -9.32 -9.36 16.70
N VAL A 195 -9.33 -10.58 16.20
CA VAL A 195 -8.27 -11.59 16.38
C VAL A 195 -7.91 -12.11 14.99
N PRO A 196 -6.78 -11.69 14.41
CA PRO A 196 -6.36 -12.16 13.10
C PRO A 196 -6.07 -13.66 13.10
N GLU A 197 -6.55 -14.37 12.09
CA GLU A 197 -6.26 -15.78 11.88
C GLU A 197 -4.97 -15.94 11.06
N TYR A 198 -4.04 -16.77 11.56
CA TYR A 198 -2.77 -17.02 10.89
C TYR A 198 -2.71 -18.44 10.35
N ARG A 199 -2.07 -18.61 9.19
CA ARG A 199 -1.89 -19.91 8.55
C ARG A 199 -0.65 -20.62 9.08
N ASN A 200 -0.75 -21.92 9.26
CA ASN A 200 0.38 -22.75 9.72
C ASN A 200 1.18 -23.40 8.58
N GLU A 201 0.73 -23.25 7.33
CA GLU A 201 1.42 -23.80 6.18
C GLU A 201 2.82 -23.19 6.04
N PRO A 202 3.82 -24.00 5.67
CA PRO A 202 5.21 -23.57 5.63
C PRO A 202 5.46 -22.31 4.77
N GLU A 203 4.75 -22.19 3.66
CA GLU A 203 4.84 -21.07 2.71
C GLU A 203 4.37 -19.73 3.32
N TYR A 204 3.43 -19.77 4.30
CA TYR A 204 2.92 -18.58 4.97
C TYR A 204 3.63 -18.26 6.29
N ARG A 205 4.40 -19.20 6.85
CA ARG A 205 4.93 -19.09 8.22
C ARG A 205 5.75 -17.83 8.46
N MET A 206 6.67 -17.50 7.55
CA MET A 206 7.48 -16.30 7.68
C MET A 206 6.66 -15.03 7.41
N PHE A 207 5.81 -15.06 6.39
CA PHE A 207 4.94 -13.94 6.05
C PHE A 207 3.97 -13.60 7.18
N ASP A 208 3.36 -14.61 7.80
CA ASP A 208 2.47 -14.43 8.95
C ASP A 208 3.21 -13.90 10.19
N ARG A 209 4.49 -14.25 10.37
CA ARG A 209 5.33 -13.66 11.42
C ARG A 209 5.55 -12.17 11.17
N ILE A 210 5.78 -11.77 9.93
CA ILE A 210 5.91 -10.36 9.53
C ILE A 210 4.61 -9.61 9.83
N ILE A 211 3.46 -10.15 9.41
CA ILE A 211 2.15 -9.54 9.68
C ILE A 211 1.94 -9.37 11.18
N ARG A 212 2.22 -10.39 12.01
CA ARG A 212 2.11 -10.29 13.46
C ARG A 212 3.00 -9.19 14.02
N GLY A 213 4.27 -9.15 13.62
CA GLY A 213 5.21 -8.12 14.06
C GLY A 213 4.77 -6.70 13.71
N CYS A 214 4.04 -6.51 12.60
CA CYS A 214 3.43 -5.21 12.28
C CYS A 214 2.23 -4.90 13.18
N MET A 215 1.40 -5.92 13.48
CA MET A 215 0.09 -5.74 14.11
C MET A 215 0.08 -5.98 15.62
N GLU A 216 1.24 -5.97 16.26
CA GLU A 216 1.33 -6.00 17.73
C GLU A 216 0.56 -4.82 18.32
N LYS A 217 -0.10 -5.06 19.46
CA LYS A 217 -0.89 -4.03 20.14
C LYS A 217 -0.01 -2.87 20.59
N GLU A 218 1.10 -3.21 21.24
CA GLU A 218 2.06 -2.23 21.76
C GLU A 218 3.02 -1.80 20.63
N LYS A 219 3.16 -0.51 20.41
CA LYS A 219 3.99 0.06 19.33
C LYS A 219 5.45 -0.37 19.44
N GLU A 220 5.95 -0.53 20.67
CA GLU A 220 7.33 -0.93 20.97
C GLU A 220 7.64 -2.36 20.54
N ALA A 221 6.62 -3.20 20.39
CA ALA A 221 6.76 -4.59 19.93
C ALA A 221 6.66 -4.73 18.39
N ARG A 222 6.30 -3.65 17.68
CA ARG A 222 6.21 -3.64 16.20
C ARG A 222 7.58 -3.43 15.56
N TYR A 223 7.64 -3.58 14.24
CA TYR A 223 8.70 -2.95 13.45
C TYR A 223 8.73 -1.45 13.73
N GLN A 224 9.91 -0.90 13.96
CA GLN A 224 10.05 0.49 14.41
C GLN A 224 9.98 1.50 13.27
N SER A 225 10.09 1.04 12.03
CA SER A 225 9.96 1.89 10.83
C SER A 225 9.47 1.08 9.62
N ALA A 226 8.99 1.78 8.60
CA ALA A 226 8.69 1.17 7.30
C ALA A 226 9.96 0.65 6.61
N ASP A 227 11.14 1.18 6.92
CA ASP A 227 12.44 0.76 6.40
C ASP A 227 12.79 -0.64 6.93
N GLU A 228 12.76 -0.83 8.25
CA GLU A 228 12.97 -2.13 8.90
C GLU A 228 12.02 -3.20 8.35
N LEU A 229 10.75 -2.86 8.18
CA LEU A 229 9.77 -3.76 7.58
C LEU A 229 10.10 -4.08 6.12
N GLN A 230 10.53 -3.07 5.33
CA GLN A 230 10.93 -3.27 3.95
C GLN A 230 12.09 -4.24 3.83
N GLU A 231 13.13 -4.10 4.65
CA GLU A 231 14.28 -5.02 4.67
C GLU A 231 13.83 -6.45 4.93
N THR A 232 12.97 -6.66 5.94
CA THR A 232 12.44 -8.00 6.27
C THR A 232 11.61 -8.61 5.13
N LEU A 233 10.78 -7.80 4.44
CA LEU A 233 10.04 -8.25 3.26
C LEU A 233 10.97 -8.59 2.09
N GLN A 234 12.08 -7.87 1.93
CA GLN A 234 13.09 -8.13 0.90
C GLN A 234 13.83 -9.44 1.18
N GLU A 235 14.15 -9.74 2.43
CA GLU A 235 14.71 -11.02 2.85
C GLU A 235 13.76 -12.18 2.54
N LEU A 236 12.47 -12.02 2.86
CA LEU A 236 11.45 -13.01 2.49
C LEU A 236 11.43 -13.28 0.99
N GLN A 237 11.45 -12.23 0.16
CA GLN A 237 11.48 -12.39 -1.30
C GLN A 237 12.71 -13.14 -1.79
N ASN A 238 13.87 -12.87 -1.20
CA ASN A 238 15.11 -13.57 -1.57
C ASN A 238 15.00 -15.06 -1.23
N GLN A 239 14.48 -15.42 -0.06
CA GLN A 239 14.25 -16.81 0.32
C GLN A 239 13.25 -17.51 -0.61
N LEU A 240 12.15 -16.84 -0.99
CA LEU A 240 11.19 -17.40 -1.95
C LEU A 240 11.80 -17.65 -3.34
N LYS A 241 12.72 -16.78 -3.79
CA LYS A 241 13.45 -16.98 -5.06
C LYS A 241 14.40 -18.17 -4.98
N GLU A 242 15.14 -18.33 -3.88
CA GLU A 242 16.06 -19.45 -3.65
C GLU A 242 15.30 -20.77 -3.62
N GLN A 243 14.21 -20.87 -2.87
CA GLN A 243 13.37 -22.06 -2.82
C GLN A 243 12.79 -22.42 -4.21
N ALA A 244 12.36 -21.42 -4.99
CA ALA A 244 11.87 -21.63 -6.34
C ALA A 244 12.98 -22.10 -7.30
N ALA A 245 14.22 -21.67 -7.10
CA ALA A 245 15.37 -22.12 -7.88
C ALA A 245 15.75 -23.58 -7.54
N GLU A 246 15.78 -23.91 -6.24
CA GLU A 246 16.07 -25.28 -5.77
C GLU A 246 15.00 -26.28 -6.24
N SER A 247 13.72 -25.91 -6.23
CA SER A 247 12.62 -26.78 -6.69
C SER A 247 12.64 -27.06 -8.21
N ARG A 248 13.44 -26.33 -8.98
CA ARG A 248 13.65 -26.57 -10.43
C ARG A 248 14.84 -27.47 -10.73
N ILE A 249 15.63 -27.89 -9.75
CA ILE A 249 16.75 -28.77 -9.92
C ILE A 249 16.22 -30.21 -10.00
N VAL A 250 16.25 -30.80 -11.20
CA VAL A 250 15.92 -32.20 -11.42
C VAL A 250 17.23 -32.97 -11.56
N VAL A 251 17.51 -33.87 -10.61
CA VAL A 251 18.71 -34.71 -10.64
C VAL A 251 18.37 -36.07 -11.27
N PHE A 252 18.99 -36.38 -12.36
CA PHE A 252 18.92 -37.71 -12.98
C PHE A 252 20.13 -38.55 -12.53
N ALA A 253 19.89 -39.62 -11.76
CA ALA A 253 20.89 -40.58 -11.36
C ALA A 253 20.67 -41.90 -12.08
N GLY A 254 21.66 -42.32 -12.85
CA GLY A 254 21.65 -43.63 -13.48
C GLY A 254 22.26 -44.66 -12.56
N ALA A 255 21.56 -45.76 -12.29
CA ALA A 255 22.08 -46.90 -11.51
C ALA A 255 23.03 -47.79 -12.29
N ALA A 256 23.00 -47.70 -13.64
CA ALA A 256 23.89 -48.48 -14.53
C ALA A 256 24.08 -47.74 -15.87
N ALA A 257 25.15 -48.04 -16.55
CA ALA A 257 25.41 -47.52 -17.89
C ALA A 257 24.33 -48.01 -18.88
N GLY A 258 23.86 -47.12 -19.75
CA GLY A 258 22.91 -47.47 -20.82
C GLY A 258 21.43 -47.38 -20.49
N ILE A 259 21.01 -46.92 -19.30
CA ILE A 259 19.60 -46.77 -18.94
C ILE A 259 18.94 -45.46 -19.43
N GLY A 260 19.62 -44.71 -20.29
CA GLY A 260 19.03 -43.54 -20.94
C GLY A 260 18.90 -42.27 -20.07
N THR A 261 19.49 -42.25 -18.87
CA THR A 261 19.41 -41.11 -17.93
C THR A 261 19.93 -39.81 -18.53
N THR A 262 20.99 -39.89 -19.35
CA THR A 262 21.57 -38.73 -20.03
C THR A 262 20.58 -38.11 -21.04
N HIS A 263 19.85 -38.96 -21.79
CA HIS A 263 18.85 -38.50 -22.75
C HIS A 263 17.64 -37.85 -22.06
N ALA A 264 17.22 -38.41 -20.94
CA ALA A 264 16.12 -37.86 -20.15
C ALA A 264 16.52 -36.49 -19.56
N ALA A 265 17.74 -36.35 -19.02
CA ALA A 265 18.23 -35.08 -18.47
C ALA A 265 18.35 -33.99 -19.55
N LEU A 266 18.86 -34.31 -20.73
CA LEU A 266 18.98 -33.40 -21.87
C LEU A 266 17.60 -33.00 -22.43
N GLY A 267 16.62 -33.91 -22.47
CA GLY A 267 15.27 -33.65 -22.91
C GLY A 267 14.53 -32.67 -22.00
N MET A 268 14.68 -32.78 -20.69
CA MET A 268 14.03 -31.89 -19.73
C MET A 268 14.72 -30.53 -19.58
N SER A 269 16.01 -30.41 -19.85
CA SER A 269 16.72 -29.13 -19.87
C SER A 269 16.24 -28.18 -20.98
N HIS A 270 15.50 -28.66 -21.98
CA HIS A 270 14.88 -27.88 -23.05
C HIS A 270 13.47 -27.41 -22.69
N PHE A 271 12.88 -27.92 -21.59
CA PHE A 271 11.52 -27.58 -21.15
C PHE A 271 11.48 -26.79 -19.79
N LEU A 272 12.63 -26.53 -19.17
CA LEU A 272 12.81 -25.74 -17.95
C LEU A 272 13.48 -24.40 -18.26
#